data_0fcaf34c779df66e6252507f405a3461
#
_entry.id   0fcaf34c779df66e6252507f405a3461
#
_cell.length_a   1.000
_cell.length_b   1.000
_cell.length_c   1.000
_cell.angle_alpha   90.00
_cell.angle_beta   90.00
_cell.angle_gamma   90.00
#
_symmetry.space_group_name_H-M   'P 1'
#
loop_
_entity.id
_entity.type
_entity.pdbx_description
1 polymer ?
#
loop_
_entity_poly.entity_id
_entity_poly.type
_entity_poly.pdbx_seq_one_letter_code
_entity_poly.pdbx_strand_id
1 'polypeptide(L)'
;EEGRKKMTAITRYLTVALALMESLAMAIGYTVVMGWILKYAVGTFIGATLAPKTIEEFGGRFGTMASAFGNNIWQILALILCMCILIFGVGAGIEKANKILMPIFFTLFVILGIYVAFQPGAAAGYQYIFRVDKAAILDPKTWIFALGQAFFSLSVAGNGTLIYGSYLSDEEDIPSSAARVAFFDTVAAMLAALVIIPAMATTGATLDQGGPGLLFIYLPNLISSMPGSTIIAIIFFVAVLFAGMTSLINLYEAPIATVQEKLHVGRKTACVIIAVIGVIVSLLIQGIVSDWMDILSI
;
A
#
# COMPACT_ATOMS: atom_id res chain seq x y z
N GLU A 1 -25.53 -3.40 -39.06
CA GLU A 1 -24.75 -2.25 -38.54
C GLU A 1 -25.22 -1.84 -37.15
N GLU A 2 -26.52 -1.75 -36.92
CA GLU A 2 -27.12 -1.43 -35.60
C GLU A 2 -26.79 -2.46 -34.52
N GLY A 3 -26.82 -3.75 -34.83
CA GLY A 3 -26.44 -4.84 -33.94
C GLY A 3 -24.97 -4.76 -33.53
N ARG A 4 -24.06 -4.40 -34.46
CA ARG A 4 -22.65 -4.20 -34.18
C ARG A 4 -22.42 -2.99 -33.27
N LYS A 5 -23.14 -1.87 -33.47
CA LYS A 5 -23.07 -0.67 -32.61
C LYS A 5 -23.57 -0.97 -31.20
N LYS A 6 -24.66 -1.72 -31.02
CA LYS A 6 -25.17 -2.14 -29.70
C LYS A 6 -24.19 -3.08 -28.98
N MET A 7 -23.65 -4.07 -29.69
CA MET A 7 -22.64 -4.99 -29.12
C MET A 7 -21.36 -4.24 -28.69
N THR A 8 -20.90 -3.29 -29.48
CA THR A 8 -19.74 -2.42 -29.10
C THR A 8 -20.04 -1.57 -27.87
N ALA A 9 -21.26 -1.03 -27.74
CA ALA A 9 -21.68 -0.28 -26.56
C ALA A 9 -21.71 -1.16 -25.31
N ILE A 10 -22.30 -2.35 -25.37
CA ILE A 10 -22.36 -3.31 -24.27
C ILE A 10 -20.95 -3.70 -23.82
N THR A 11 -20.07 -4.05 -24.77
CA THR A 11 -18.68 -4.39 -24.46
C THR A 11 -17.98 -3.24 -23.75
N ARG A 12 -18.14 -2.01 -24.22
CA ARG A 12 -17.56 -0.81 -23.60
C ARG A 12 -18.05 -0.60 -22.16
N TYR A 13 -19.36 -0.73 -21.91
CA TYR A 13 -19.91 -0.60 -20.55
C TYR A 13 -19.41 -1.71 -19.63
N LEU A 14 -19.33 -2.94 -20.13
CA LEU A 14 -18.84 -4.07 -19.36
C LEU A 14 -17.36 -3.88 -18.99
N THR A 15 -16.52 -3.46 -19.92
CA THR A 15 -15.10 -3.18 -19.66
C THR A 15 -14.91 -2.10 -18.60
N VAL A 16 -15.66 -0.99 -18.72
CA VAL A 16 -15.60 0.10 -17.71
C VAL A 16 -16.07 -0.39 -16.35
N ALA A 17 -17.15 -1.18 -16.29
CA ALA A 17 -17.66 -1.73 -15.04
C ALA A 17 -16.65 -2.68 -14.37
N LEU A 18 -16.01 -3.56 -15.14
CA LEU A 18 -14.97 -4.47 -14.63
C LEU A 18 -13.76 -3.71 -14.10
N ALA A 19 -13.26 -2.72 -14.83
CA ALA A 19 -12.14 -1.89 -14.39
C ALA A 19 -12.47 -1.10 -13.11
N LEU A 20 -13.69 -0.57 -13.01
CA LEU A 20 -14.17 0.10 -11.80
C LEU A 20 -14.24 -0.85 -10.61
N MET A 21 -14.78 -2.05 -10.80
CA MET A 21 -14.89 -3.08 -9.77
C MET A 21 -13.51 -3.52 -9.27
N GLU A 22 -12.56 -3.73 -10.17
CA GLU A 22 -11.17 -4.08 -9.84
C GLU A 22 -10.54 -2.99 -8.95
N SER A 23 -10.52 -1.74 -9.44
CA SER A 23 -9.94 -0.62 -8.71
C SER A 23 -10.58 -0.42 -7.33
N LEU A 24 -11.91 -0.54 -7.26
CA LEU A 24 -12.65 -0.37 -6.00
C LEU A 24 -12.39 -1.52 -5.03
N ALA A 25 -12.33 -2.76 -5.51
CA ALA A 25 -12.02 -3.93 -4.68
C ALA A 25 -10.62 -3.80 -4.07
N MET A 26 -9.61 -3.44 -4.88
CA MET A 26 -8.26 -3.17 -4.40
C MET A 26 -8.22 -2.02 -3.39
N ALA A 27 -8.91 -0.91 -3.66
CA ALA A 27 -8.98 0.24 -2.75
C ALA A 27 -9.59 -0.13 -1.39
N ILE A 28 -10.65 -0.95 -1.38
CA ILE A 28 -11.31 -1.42 -0.14
C ILE A 28 -10.36 -2.29 0.66
N GLY A 29 -9.73 -3.30 0.04
CA GLY A 29 -8.74 -4.16 0.71
C GLY A 29 -7.57 -3.35 1.25
N TYR A 30 -7.03 -2.44 0.45
CA TYR A 30 -5.94 -1.57 0.87
C TYR A 30 -6.32 -0.64 2.03
N THR A 31 -7.58 -0.19 2.09
CA THR A 31 -8.09 0.63 3.20
C THR A 31 -8.05 -0.11 4.54
N VAL A 32 -8.30 -1.42 4.54
CA VAL A 32 -8.18 -2.25 5.75
C VAL A 32 -6.75 -2.25 6.26
N VAL A 33 -5.79 -2.51 5.37
CA VAL A 33 -4.35 -2.49 5.70
C VAL A 33 -3.92 -1.10 6.19
N MET A 34 -4.40 -0.04 5.55
CA MET A 34 -4.14 1.33 5.98
C MET A 34 -4.69 1.63 7.37
N GLY A 35 -5.82 1.06 7.74
CA GLY A 35 -6.33 1.12 9.10
C GLY A 35 -5.37 0.46 10.11
N TRP A 36 -4.78 -0.69 9.77
CA TRP A 36 -3.75 -1.33 10.62
C TRP A 36 -2.51 -0.45 10.76
N ILE A 37 -2.00 0.09 9.64
CA ILE A 37 -0.84 0.98 9.63
C ILE A 37 -1.11 2.22 10.49
N LEU A 38 -2.26 2.86 10.33
CA LEU A 38 -2.66 4.04 11.10
C LEU A 38 -2.72 3.75 12.61
N LYS A 39 -3.32 2.62 12.99
CA LYS A 39 -3.37 2.17 14.39
C LYS A 39 -1.99 1.96 14.98
N TYR A 40 -1.09 1.32 14.23
CA TYR A 40 0.29 1.10 14.66
C TYR A 40 1.06 2.42 14.73
N ALA A 41 0.93 3.30 13.73
CA ALA A 41 1.57 4.62 13.73
C ALA A 41 1.15 5.46 14.95
N VAL A 42 -0.15 5.57 15.22
CA VAL A 42 -0.64 6.26 16.42
C VAL A 42 -0.19 5.56 17.69
N GLY A 43 -0.22 4.24 17.71
CA GLY A 43 0.23 3.42 18.82
C GLY A 43 1.70 3.60 19.20
N THR A 44 2.58 4.00 18.25
CA THR A 44 3.99 4.28 18.57
C THR A 44 4.15 5.51 19.46
N PHE A 45 3.34 6.55 19.24
CA PHE A 45 3.40 7.79 20.04
C PHE A 45 2.95 7.59 21.49
N ILE A 46 2.04 6.65 21.73
CA ILE A 46 1.53 6.34 23.07
C ILE A 46 2.17 5.10 23.69
N GLY A 47 3.21 4.55 23.05
CA GLY A 47 3.94 3.36 23.51
C GLY A 47 3.16 2.04 23.34
N ALA A 48 1.95 2.08 22.79
CA ALA A 48 1.11 0.91 22.68
C ALA A 48 1.64 -0.11 21.65
N THR A 49 2.22 0.32 20.54
CA THR A 49 2.72 -0.58 19.47
C THR A 49 3.83 -1.50 19.95
N LEU A 50 4.70 -1.03 20.85
CA LEU A 50 5.83 -1.79 21.39
C LEU A 50 5.55 -2.35 22.81
N ALA A 51 4.31 -2.32 23.27
CA ALA A 51 3.95 -2.84 24.61
C ALA A 51 4.08 -4.37 24.74
N PRO A 52 3.77 -5.21 23.72
CA PRO A 52 4.02 -6.64 23.79
C PRO A 52 5.50 -6.98 24.03
N LYS A 53 5.75 -8.13 24.67
CA LYS A 53 7.11 -8.55 25.07
C LYS A 53 7.59 -9.78 24.32
N THR A 54 6.66 -10.60 23.81
CA THR A 54 6.98 -11.82 23.06
C THR A 54 6.33 -11.79 21.67
N ILE A 55 6.87 -12.60 20.76
CA ILE A 55 6.35 -12.68 19.40
C ILE A 55 4.90 -13.19 19.37
N GLU A 56 4.53 -14.06 20.32
CA GLU A 56 3.17 -14.57 20.48
C GLU A 56 2.21 -13.47 20.90
N GLU A 57 2.62 -12.56 21.78
CA GLU A 57 1.81 -11.39 22.16
C GLU A 57 1.63 -10.41 21.00
N PHE A 58 2.67 -10.17 20.20
CA PHE A 58 2.56 -9.40 18.96
C PHE A 58 1.60 -10.07 17.98
N GLY A 59 1.72 -11.40 17.80
CA GLY A 59 0.83 -12.21 16.96
C GLY A 59 -0.61 -12.17 17.42
N GLY A 60 -0.87 -12.38 18.71
CA GLY A 60 -2.21 -12.31 19.29
C GLY A 60 -2.85 -10.94 19.14
N ARG A 61 -2.07 -9.86 19.33
CA ARG A 61 -2.53 -8.49 19.13
C ARG A 61 -2.88 -8.20 17.68
N PHE A 62 -2.05 -8.62 16.75
CA PHE A 62 -2.33 -8.49 15.32
C PHE A 62 -3.54 -9.32 14.94
N GLY A 63 -3.64 -10.58 15.38
CA GLY A 63 -4.78 -11.46 15.12
C GLY A 63 -6.11 -10.86 15.61
N THR A 64 -6.15 -10.26 16.81
CA THR A 64 -7.33 -9.55 17.30
C THR A 64 -7.69 -8.34 16.42
N MET A 65 -6.70 -7.61 15.95
CA MET A 65 -6.93 -6.47 15.07
C MET A 65 -7.37 -6.91 13.67
N ALA A 66 -6.81 -7.98 13.17
CA ALA A 66 -7.09 -8.52 11.85
C ALA A 66 -8.37 -9.37 11.81
N SER A 67 -8.95 -9.72 12.96
CA SER A 67 -10.24 -10.41 13.02
C SER A 67 -11.37 -9.57 12.46
N ALA A 68 -12.48 -10.22 12.11
CA ALA A 68 -13.68 -9.55 11.63
C ALA A 68 -14.09 -8.41 12.60
N PHE A 69 -14.33 -7.24 12.05
CA PHE A 69 -14.68 -6.00 12.77
C PHE A 69 -13.62 -5.47 13.76
N GLY A 70 -12.45 -6.10 13.89
CA GLY A 70 -11.41 -5.71 14.85
C GLY A 70 -10.70 -4.38 14.57
N ASN A 71 -10.86 -3.84 13.36
CA ASN A 71 -10.14 -2.64 12.89
C ASN A 71 -11.03 -1.53 12.32
N ASN A 72 -12.35 -1.64 12.36
CA ASN A 72 -13.26 -0.77 11.60
C ASN A 72 -13.08 0.72 11.88
N ILE A 73 -12.86 1.12 13.13
CA ILE A 73 -12.65 2.54 13.48
C ILE A 73 -11.42 3.10 12.76
N TRP A 74 -10.31 2.38 12.79
CA TRP A 74 -9.05 2.81 12.17
C TRP A 74 -9.11 2.79 10.64
N GLN A 75 -9.81 1.81 10.08
CA GLN A 75 -10.08 1.72 8.66
C GLN A 75 -10.92 2.92 8.17
N ILE A 76 -12.00 3.26 8.89
CA ILE A 76 -12.84 4.42 8.56
C ILE A 76 -12.06 5.72 8.69
N LEU A 77 -11.23 5.86 9.73
CA LEU A 77 -10.35 7.03 9.89
C LEU A 77 -9.35 7.16 8.74
N ALA A 78 -8.72 6.06 8.33
CA ALA A 78 -7.81 6.05 7.18
C ALA A 78 -8.53 6.46 5.88
N LEU A 79 -9.75 5.95 5.66
CA LEU A 79 -10.58 6.33 4.53
C LEU A 79 -10.94 7.81 4.56
N ILE A 80 -11.36 8.34 5.72
CA ILE A 80 -11.69 9.76 5.88
C ILE A 80 -10.48 10.63 5.56
N LEU A 81 -9.29 10.29 6.06
CA LEU A 81 -8.05 11.02 5.77
C LEU A 81 -7.76 11.03 4.26
N CYS A 82 -7.90 9.88 3.60
CA CYS A 82 -7.75 9.78 2.15
C CYS A 82 -8.78 10.65 1.41
N MET A 83 -10.05 10.57 1.76
CA MET A 83 -11.13 11.35 1.13
C MET A 83 -10.97 12.86 1.36
N CYS A 84 -10.46 13.28 2.52
CA CYS A 84 -10.13 14.68 2.78
C CYS A 84 -9.10 15.24 1.78
N ILE A 85 -8.14 14.41 1.33
CA ILE A 85 -7.18 14.81 0.31
C ILE A 85 -7.84 14.82 -1.07
N LEU A 86 -8.57 13.76 -1.40
CA LEU A 86 -9.19 13.55 -2.72
C LEU A 86 -10.25 14.60 -3.07
N ILE A 87 -10.99 15.12 -2.08
CA ILE A 87 -12.01 16.15 -2.27
C ILE A 87 -11.43 17.44 -2.90
N PHE A 88 -10.17 17.77 -2.63
CA PHE A 88 -9.51 18.95 -3.19
C PHE A 88 -9.05 18.78 -4.65
N GLY A 89 -9.18 17.58 -5.22
CA GLY A 89 -8.82 17.30 -6.61
C GLY A 89 -7.35 17.02 -6.83
N VAL A 90 -6.94 16.97 -8.10
CA VAL A 90 -5.60 16.52 -8.48
C VAL A 90 -4.54 17.52 -8.02
N GLY A 91 -4.61 18.76 -8.44
CA GLY A 91 -3.57 19.76 -8.16
C GLY A 91 -3.50 20.21 -6.69
N ALA A 92 -4.64 20.59 -6.10
CA ALA A 92 -4.69 21.12 -4.73
C ALA A 92 -4.68 20.01 -3.65
N GLY A 93 -5.10 18.80 -3.98
CA GLY A 93 -5.16 17.66 -3.08
C GLY A 93 -4.03 16.67 -3.31
N ILE A 94 -4.15 15.86 -4.34
CA ILE A 94 -3.26 14.71 -4.61
C ILE A 94 -1.82 15.14 -4.82
N GLU A 95 -1.58 16.06 -5.74
CA GLU A 95 -0.23 16.53 -6.08
C GLU A 95 0.46 17.18 -4.88
N LYS A 96 -0.26 18.05 -4.16
CA LYS A 96 0.27 18.72 -2.97
C LYS A 96 0.58 17.72 -1.84
N ALA A 97 -0.30 16.74 -1.60
CA ALA A 97 -0.06 15.70 -0.61
C ALA A 97 1.18 14.88 -0.98
N ASN A 98 1.27 14.41 -2.22
CA ASN A 98 2.40 13.59 -2.67
C ASN A 98 3.74 14.35 -2.63
N LYS A 99 3.75 15.64 -2.98
CA LYS A 99 4.96 16.51 -2.87
C LYS A 99 5.49 16.63 -1.44
N ILE A 100 4.65 16.41 -0.43
CA ILE A 100 5.04 16.43 0.99
C ILE A 100 5.35 15.02 1.49
N LEU A 101 4.45 14.07 1.26
CA LEU A 101 4.54 12.73 1.84
C LEU A 101 5.72 11.93 1.28
N MET A 102 5.97 12.00 -0.03
CA MET A 102 7.01 11.18 -0.65
C MET A 102 8.44 11.60 -0.25
N PRO A 103 8.84 12.88 -0.28
CA PRO A 103 10.16 13.27 0.23
C PRO A 103 10.37 12.91 1.70
N ILE A 104 9.34 13.04 2.54
CA ILE A 104 9.43 12.66 3.96
C ILE A 104 9.62 11.14 4.06
N PHE A 105 8.85 10.33 3.33
CA PHE A 105 9.01 8.88 3.27
C PHE A 105 10.45 8.48 2.93
N PHE A 106 11.00 8.99 1.81
CA PHE A 106 12.37 8.67 1.39
C PHE A 106 13.39 9.09 2.45
N THR A 107 13.23 10.28 3.03
CA THR A 107 14.13 10.79 4.07
C THR A 107 14.12 9.90 5.31
N LEU A 108 12.94 9.52 5.79
CA LEU A 108 12.79 8.66 6.96
C LEU A 108 13.36 7.26 6.72
N PHE A 109 13.15 6.68 5.54
CA PHE A 109 13.72 5.38 5.21
C PHE A 109 15.24 5.42 5.03
N VAL A 110 15.80 6.50 4.50
CA VAL A 110 17.27 6.69 4.43
C VAL A 110 17.86 6.78 5.83
N ILE A 111 17.26 7.57 6.73
CA ILE A 111 17.69 7.68 8.13
C ILE A 111 17.68 6.31 8.81
N LEU A 112 16.57 5.56 8.62
CA LEU A 112 16.43 4.22 9.19
C LEU A 112 17.42 3.23 8.58
N GLY A 113 17.68 3.30 7.27
CA GLY A 113 18.67 2.49 6.59
C GLY A 113 20.09 2.72 7.09
N ILE A 114 20.45 3.99 7.31
CA ILE A 114 21.75 4.34 7.92
C ILE A 114 21.83 3.76 9.33
N TYR A 115 20.79 3.92 10.14
CA TYR A 115 20.78 3.36 11.50
C TYR A 115 20.94 1.83 11.48
N VAL A 116 20.18 1.11 10.65
CA VAL A 116 20.23 -0.35 10.53
C VAL A 116 21.61 -0.82 10.04
N ALA A 117 22.23 -0.11 9.10
CA ALA A 117 23.55 -0.47 8.55
C ALA A 117 24.66 -0.56 9.63
N PHE A 118 24.53 0.22 10.69
CA PHE A 118 25.49 0.17 11.81
C PHE A 118 25.14 -0.85 12.91
N GLN A 119 24.03 -1.58 12.77
CA GLN A 119 23.67 -2.58 13.77
C GLN A 119 24.46 -3.88 13.58
N PRO A 120 24.90 -4.54 14.67
CA PRO A 120 25.53 -5.85 14.61
C PRO A 120 24.61 -6.87 13.91
N GLY A 121 25.17 -7.65 12.96
CA GLY A 121 24.40 -8.65 12.22
C GLY A 121 23.74 -8.17 10.93
N ALA A 122 23.61 -6.88 10.68
CA ALA A 122 23.00 -6.32 9.45
C ALA A 122 23.69 -6.80 8.17
N ALA A 123 24.99 -7.06 8.22
CA ALA A 123 25.76 -7.54 7.07
C ALA A 123 25.20 -8.82 6.43
N ALA A 124 24.63 -9.73 7.23
CA ALA A 124 24.01 -10.97 6.74
C ALA A 124 22.77 -10.66 5.87
N GLY A 125 21.98 -9.65 6.24
CA GLY A 125 20.83 -9.20 5.45
C GLY A 125 21.26 -8.59 4.11
N TYR A 126 22.31 -7.78 4.08
CA TYR A 126 22.84 -7.25 2.83
C TYR A 126 23.38 -8.38 1.92
N GLN A 127 24.10 -9.35 2.48
CA GLN A 127 24.55 -10.53 1.74
C GLN A 127 23.38 -11.32 1.15
N TYR A 128 22.27 -11.45 1.89
CA TYR A 128 21.07 -12.12 1.40
C TYR A 128 20.44 -11.39 0.21
N ILE A 129 20.29 -10.06 0.26
CA ILE A 129 19.71 -9.25 -0.82
C ILE A 129 20.53 -9.36 -2.12
N PHE A 130 21.85 -9.32 -2.00
CA PHE A 130 22.74 -9.33 -3.18
C PHE A 130 23.20 -10.73 -3.59
N ARG A 131 22.68 -11.77 -2.94
CA ARG A 131 22.95 -13.15 -3.34
C ARG A 131 22.25 -13.48 -4.66
N VAL A 132 23.03 -13.77 -5.67
CA VAL A 132 22.52 -14.18 -6.98
C VAL A 132 22.31 -15.69 -6.99
N ASP A 133 21.06 -16.14 -7.10
CA ASP A 133 20.72 -17.54 -7.33
C ASP A 133 20.47 -17.78 -8.82
N LYS A 134 21.43 -18.46 -9.48
CA LYS A 134 21.34 -18.76 -10.92
C LYS A 134 20.18 -19.69 -11.26
N ALA A 135 19.80 -20.60 -10.35
CA ALA A 135 18.67 -21.49 -10.56
C ALA A 135 17.36 -20.72 -10.56
N ALA A 136 17.19 -19.79 -9.61
CA ALA A 136 16.02 -18.93 -9.54
C ALA A 136 15.87 -18.01 -10.77
N ILE A 137 16.98 -17.50 -11.33
CA ILE A 137 16.94 -16.68 -12.56
C ILE A 137 16.44 -17.50 -13.77
N LEU A 138 16.74 -18.79 -13.81
CA LEU A 138 16.32 -19.68 -14.91
C LEU A 138 14.92 -20.27 -14.70
N ASP A 139 14.32 -20.10 -13.52
CA ASP A 139 12.96 -20.57 -13.25
C ASP A 139 11.92 -19.59 -13.81
N PRO A 140 11.05 -20.00 -14.75
CA PRO A 140 9.97 -19.16 -15.28
C PRO A 140 9.04 -18.60 -14.21
N LYS A 141 8.83 -19.29 -13.09
CA LYS A 141 8.00 -18.83 -11.99
C LYS A 141 8.54 -17.54 -11.37
N THR A 142 9.85 -17.40 -11.24
CA THR A 142 10.48 -16.17 -10.74
C THR A 142 10.07 -14.96 -11.58
N TRP A 143 10.07 -15.12 -12.90
CA TRP A 143 9.69 -14.03 -13.81
C TRP A 143 8.19 -13.72 -13.79
N ILE A 144 7.34 -14.75 -13.63
CA ILE A 144 5.89 -14.56 -13.49
C ILE A 144 5.59 -13.75 -12.21
N PHE A 145 6.17 -14.13 -11.08
CA PHE A 145 5.99 -13.39 -9.82
C PHE A 145 6.55 -11.97 -9.90
N ALA A 146 7.77 -11.81 -10.46
CA ALA A 146 8.38 -10.51 -10.64
C ALA A 146 7.53 -9.58 -11.53
N LEU A 147 6.97 -10.12 -12.63
CA LEU A 147 6.09 -9.38 -13.51
C LEU A 147 4.78 -8.98 -12.80
N GLY A 148 4.15 -9.91 -12.07
CA GLY A 148 2.96 -9.64 -11.27
C GLY A 148 3.21 -8.53 -10.26
N GLN A 149 4.32 -8.59 -9.53
CA GLN A 149 4.71 -7.54 -8.59
C GLN A 149 4.95 -6.19 -9.30
N ALA A 150 5.60 -6.17 -10.46
CA ALA A 150 5.81 -4.94 -11.22
C ALA A 150 4.48 -4.32 -11.69
N PHE A 151 3.52 -5.10 -12.16
CA PHE A 151 2.19 -4.63 -12.53
C PHE A 151 1.44 -4.01 -11.35
N PHE A 152 1.55 -4.60 -10.16
CA PHE A 152 0.95 -4.07 -8.94
C PHE A 152 1.66 -2.78 -8.50
N SER A 153 2.98 -2.79 -8.36
CA SER A 153 3.78 -1.68 -7.86
C SER A 153 3.67 -0.43 -8.73
N LEU A 154 3.71 -0.59 -10.05
CA LEU A 154 3.55 0.50 -11.02
C LEU A 154 2.08 0.95 -11.20
N SER A 155 1.15 0.41 -10.41
CA SER A 155 -0.28 0.74 -10.50
C SER A 155 -0.88 0.52 -11.90
N VAL A 156 -0.35 -0.43 -12.67
CA VAL A 156 -0.96 -0.90 -13.92
C VAL A 156 -2.19 -1.72 -13.57
N ALA A 157 -2.08 -2.65 -12.64
CA ALA A 157 -3.22 -3.23 -11.94
C ALA A 157 -3.90 -2.15 -11.08
N GLY A 158 -5.23 -2.12 -11.05
CA GLY A 158 -6.01 -1.11 -10.33
C GLY A 158 -6.20 0.22 -11.06
N ASN A 159 -5.76 0.31 -12.33
CA ASN A 159 -5.99 1.44 -13.24
C ASN A 159 -5.40 2.80 -12.81
N GLY A 160 -4.50 2.83 -11.83
CA GLY A 160 -3.87 4.06 -11.36
C GLY A 160 -3.08 4.77 -12.46
N THR A 161 -2.20 4.04 -13.14
CA THR A 161 -1.41 4.59 -14.26
C THR A 161 -2.30 5.10 -15.40
N LEU A 162 -3.41 4.42 -15.68
CA LEU A 162 -4.37 4.82 -16.70
C LEU A 162 -5.03 6.15 -16.35
N ILE A 163 -5.52 6.30 -15.13
CA ILE A 163 -6.24 7.52 -14.72
C ILE A 163 -5.29 8.73 -14.66
N TYR A 164 -4.09 8.58 -14.13
CA TYR A 164 -3.11 9.68 -14.11
C TYR A 164 -2.61 10.02 -15.51
N GLY A 165 -2.45 9.04 -16.39
CA GLY A 165 -2.15 9.27 -17.80
C GLY A 165 -3.20 10.14 -18.50
N SER A 166 -4.47 10.01 -18.11
CA SER A 166 -5.56 10.84 -18.67
C SER A 166 -5.55 12.30 -18.21
N TYR A 167 -4.76 12.62 -17.18
CA TYR A 167 -4.62 14.00 -16.64
C TYR A 167 -3.40 14.74 -17.19
N LEU A 168 -2.54 14.04 -17.94
CA LEU A 168 -1.37 14.67 -18.54
C LEU A 168 -1.77 15.66 -19.64
N SER A 169 -0.99 16.72 -19.78
CA SER A 169 -1.14 17.66 -20.90
C SER A 169 -0.60 17.05 -22.19
N ASP A 170 -1.05 17.58 -23.33
CA ASP A 170 -0.58 17.14 -24.67
C ASP A 170 0.92 17.42 -24.89
N GLU A 171 1.53 18.29 -24.08
CA GLU A 171 2.95 18.63 -24.14
C GLU A 171 3.85 17.67 -23.35
N GLU A 172 3.26 16.76 -22.57
CA GLU A 172 4.02 15.85 -21.68
C GLU A 172 4.67 14.71 -22.47
N ASP A 173 5.95 14.48 -22.22
CA ASP A 173 6.69 13.33 -22.76
C ASP A 173 6.35 12.08 -21.94
N ILE A 174 5.35 11.32 -22.42
CA ILE A 174 4.86 10.10 -21.75
C ILE A 174 5.97 9.06 -21.54
N PRO A 175 6.82 8.69 -22.53
CA PRO A 175 7.91 7.75 -22.35
C PRO A 175 8.88 8.16 -21.23
N SER A 176 9.28 9.44 -21.19
CA SER A 176 10.17 9.96 -20.16
C SER A 176 9.53 9.90 -18.77
N SER A 177 8.26 10.28 -18.67
CA SER A 177 7.50 10.25 -17.42
C SER A 177 7.30 8.82 -16.92
N ALA A 178 6.99 7.87 -17.79
CA ALA A 178 6.88 6.44 -17.44
C ALA A 178 8.22 5.87 -16.96
N ALA A 179 9.32 6.21 -17.63
CA ALA A 179 10.66 5.78 -17.22
C ALA A 179 11.04 6.31 -15.82
N ARG A 180 10.70 7.58 -15.52
CA ARG A 180 10.91 8.16 -14.17
C ARG A 180 10.09 7.45 -13.11
N VAL A 181 8.82 7.13 -13.38
CA VAL A 181 7.96 6.38 -12.46
C VAL A 181 8.59 5.02 -12.16
N ALA A 182 8.97 4.25 -13.18
CA ALA A 182 9.60 2.95 -13.00
C ALA A 182 10.93 3.03 -12.23
N PHE A 183 11.74 4.06 -12.49
CA PHE A 183 12.98 4.29 -11.77
C PHE A 183 12.76 4.56 -10.27
N PHE A 184 11.88 5.50 -9.93
CA PHE A 184 11.62 5.84 -8.53
C PHE A 184 10.88 4.73 -7.78
N ASP A 185 10.02 3.96 -8.44
CA ASP A 185 9.40 2.76 -7.88
C ASP A 185 10.47 1.73 -7.49
N THR A 186 11.41 1.45 -8.40
CA THR A 186 12.53 0.54 -8.13
C THR A 186 13.41 1.05 -6.98
N VAL A 187 13.72 2.35 -6.95
CA VAL A 187 14.50 2.97 -5.87
C VAL A 187 13.78 2.82 -4.52
N ALA A 188 12.47 3.05 -4.48
CA ALA A 188 11.68 2.89 -3.26
C ALA A 188 11.65 1.44 -2.77
N ALA A 189 11.46 0.48 -3.67
CA ALA A 189 11.46 -0.94 -3.35
C ALA A 189 12.83 -1.41 -2.83
N MET A 190 13.92 -1.00 -3.49
CA MET A 190 15.28 -1.30 -3.06
C MET A 190 15.60 -0.67 -1.70
N LEU A 191 15.20 0.58 -1.48
CA LEU A 191 15.39 1.25 -0.20
C LEU A 191 14.66 0.51 0.93
N ALA A 192 13.42 0.09 0.71
CA ALA A 192 12.66 -0.69 1.68
C ALA A 192 13.34 -2.04 1.97
N ALA A 193 13.80 -2.75 0.96
CA ALA A 193 14.53 -4.02 1.12
C ALA A 193 15.83 -3.83 1.91
N LEU A 194 16.60 -2.77 1.60
CA LEU A 194 17.86 -2.44 2.28
C LEU A 194 17.69 -2.00 3.75
N VAL A 195 16.48 -1.69 4.17
CA VAL A 195 16.14 -1.40 5.57
C VAL A 195 15.60 -2.64 6.27
N ILE A 196 14.58 -3.27 5.69
CA ILE A 196 13.79 -4.32 6.37
C ILE A 196 14.60 -5.62 6.51
N ILE A 197 15.22 -6.09 5.45
CA ILE A 197 15.93 -7.38 5.45
C ILE A 197 17.18 -7.35 6.36
N PRO A 198 18.06 -6.31 6.31
CA PRO A 198 19.15 -6.21 7.26
C PRO A 198 18.67 -6.02 8.71
N ALA A 199 17.57 -5.28 8.94
CA ALA A 199 16.97 -5.18 10.26
C ALA A 199 16.56 -6.55 10.81
N MET A 200 15.93 -7.40 10.00
CA MET A 200 15.58 -8.78 10.39
C MET A 200 16.84 -9.61 10.71
N ALA A 201 17.90 -9.47 9.92
CA ALA A 201 19.15 -10.19 10.13
C ALA A 201 19.81 -9.87 11.49
N THR A 202 19.61 -8.67 12.03
CA THR A 202 20.21 -8.26 13.33
C THR A 202 19.71 -9.07 14.52
N THR A 203 18.54 -9.72 14.42
CA THR A 203 17.95 -10.54 15.48
C THR A 203 18.03 -12.03 15.23
N GLY A 204 18.67 -12.46 14.13
CA GLY A 204 18.73 -13.86 13.72
C GLY A 204 17.37 -14.42 13.25
N ALA A 205 16.41 -13.54 12.91
CA ALA A 205 15.14 -13.94 12.32
C ALA A 205 15.38 -14.59 10.93
N THR A 206 14.51 -15.51 10.55
CA THR A 206 14.52 -16.06 9.19
C THR A 206 14.18 -14.95 8.20
N LEU A 207 14.93 -14.86 7.11
CA LEU A 207 14.83 -13.76 6.13
C LEU A 207 13.76 -14.01 5.06
N ASP A 208 13.03 -15.10 5.16
CA ASP A 208 11.98 -15.55 4.27
C ASP A 208 10.56 -15.17 4.74
N GLN A 209 10.45 -14.41 5.82
CA GLN A 209 9.16 -13.94 6.32
C GLN A 209 8.57 -12.90 5.37
N GLY A 210 7.27 -12.99 5.13
CA GLY A 210 6.52 -12.10 4.24
C GLY A 210 5.10 -11.85 4.71
N GLY A 211 4.33 -11.18 3.86
CA GLY A 211 2.94 -10.85 4.13
C GLY A 211 2.73 -9.86 5.28
N PRO A 212 1.47 -9.67 5.74
CA PRO A 212 1.13 -8.72 6.80
C PRO A 212 1.84 -8.99 8.12
N GLY A 213 2.13 -10.26 8.42
CA GLY A 213 2.85 -10.65 9.64
C GLY A 213 4.22 -10.00 9.75
N LEU A 214 4.94 -9.82 8.63
CA LEU A 214 6.23 -9.14 8.62
C LEU A 214 6.11 -7.72 9.20
N LEU A 215 5.14 -6.95 8.73
CA LEU A 215 4.97 -5.54 9.10
C LEU A 215 4.40 -5.36 10.51
N PHE A 216 3.50 -6.25 10.95
CA PHE A 216 2.71 -6.04 12.16
C PHE A 216 3.08 -6.94 13.34
N ILE A 217 3.85 -8.00 13.11
CA ILE A 217 4.30 -8.94 14.14
C ILE A 217 5.83 -8.90 14.25
N TYR A 218 6.53 -9.28 13.19
CA TYR A 218 7.98 -9.47 13.22
C TYR A 218 8.74 -8.16 13.40
N LEU A 219 8.43 -7.13 12.61
CA LEU A 219 9.14 -5.85 12.69
C LEU A 219 8.90 -5.11 14.01
N PRO A 220 7.68 -5.01 14.58
CA PRO A 220 7.50 -4.42 15.91
C PRO A 220 8.23 -5.20 17.01
N ASN A 221 8.20 -6.53 16.98
CA ASN A 221 8.96 -7.36 17.91
C ASN A 221 10.47 -7.09 17.79
N LEU A 222 10.99 -7.05 16.58
CA LEU A 222 12.38 -6.71 16.29
C LEU A 222 12.74 -5.33 16.83
N ILE A 223 11.98 -4.31 16.45
CA ILE A 223 12.21 -2.91 16.86
C ILE A 223 12.19 -2.81 18.39
N SER A 224 11.32 -3.54 19.08
CA SER A 224 11.21 -3.49 20.55
C SER A 224 12.51 -3.89 21.26
N SER A 225 13.34 -4.70 20.64
CA SER A 225 14.65 -5.13 21.16
C SER A 225 15.82 -4.19 20.83
N MET A 226 15.59 -3.20 19.95
CA MET A 226 16.65 -2.29 19.47
C MET A 226 16.84 -1.08 20.42
N PRO A 227 18.06 -0.55 20.56
CA PRO A 227 18.28 0.71 21.25
C PRO A 227 17.51 1.86 20.59
N GLY A 228 16.79 2.68 21.36
CA GLY A 228 15.95 3.75 20.82
C GLY A 228 14.68 3.29 20.13
N SER A 229 14.19 2.11 20.47
CA SER A 229 13.03 1.43 19.84
C SER A 229 11.82 2.33 19.56
N THR A 230 11.45 3.21 20.50
CA THR A 230 10.31 4.11 20.34
C THR A 230 10.50 5.07 19.16
N ILE A 231 11.69 5.69 19.04
CA ILE A 231 11.98 6.63 17.95
C ILE A 231 12.02 5.90 16.62
N ILE A 232 12.64 4.72 16.58
CA ILE A 232 12.72 3.88 15.39
C ILE A 232 11.30 3.46 14.92
N ALA A 233 10.45 3.03 15.86
CA ALA A 233 9.07 2.67 15.56
C ALA A 233 8.27 3.86 15.02
N ILE A 234 8.42 5.06 15.60
CA ILE A 234 7.76 6.27 15.10
C ILE A 234 8.21 6.56 13.67
N ILE A 235 9.53 6.60 13.42
CA ILE A 235 10.08 6.86 12.09
C ILE A 235 9.55 5.83 11.08
N PHE A 236 9.62 4.55 11.44
CA PHE A 236 9.19 3.46 10.56
C PHE A 236 7.70 3.53 10.23
N PHE A 237 6.83 3.55 11.24
CA PHE A 237 5.38 3.51 10.99
C PHE A 237 4.83 4.80 10.39
N VAL A 238 5.42 5.97 10.68
CA VAL A 238 5.06 7.23 10.00
C VAL A 238 5.48 7.18 8.53
N ALA A 239 6.66 6.68 8.21
CA ALA A 239 7.11 6.53 6.83
C ALA A 239 6.21 5.56 6.05
N VAL A 240 5.88 4.39 6.64
CA VAL A 240 4.97 3.41 6.04
C VAL A 240 3.55 3.99 5.87
N LEU A 241 3.07 4.78 6.84
CA LEU A 241 1.77 5.47 6.73
C LEU A 241 1.75 6.43 5.54
N PHE A 242 2.82 7.18 5.33
CA PHE A 242 2.90 8.13 4.21
C PHE A 242 2.96 7.40 2.86
N ALA A 243 3.78 6.36 2.75
CA ALA A 243 3.83 5.52 1.55
C ALA A 243 2.48 4.87 1.24
N GLY A 244 1.84 4.27 2.24
CA GLY A 244 0.54 3.65 2.06
C GLY A 244 -0.57 4.65 1.73
N MET A 245 -0.54 5.85 2.31
CA MET A 245 -1.53 6.89 2.04
C MET A 245 -1.47 7.37 0.58
N THR A 246 -0.28 7.52 0.00
CA THR A 246 -0.13 7.90 -1.42
C THR A 246 -0.70 6.83 -2.35
N SER A 247 -0.51 5.55 -2.02
CA SER A 247 -1.08 4.43 -2.77
C SER A 247 -2.60 4.35 -2.64
N LEU A 248 -3.14 4.58 -1.43
CA LEU A 248 -4.59 4.59 -1.20
C LEU A 248 -5.28 5.71 -2.00
N ILE A 249 -4.70 6.90 -2.03
CA ILE A 249 -5.16 8.03 -2.85
C ILE A 249 -5.22 7.62 -4.32
N ASN A 250 -4.18 6.96 -4.82
CA ASN A 250 -4.09 6.50 -6.20
C ASN A 250 -5.21 5.49 -6.55
N LEU A 251 -5.45 4.51 -5.68
CA LEU A 251 -6.47 3.49 -5.89
C LEU A 251 -7.90 4.05 -5.90
N TYR A 252 -8.19 5.08 -5.10
CA TYR A 252 -9.54 5.68 -5.06
C TYR A 252 -9.79 6.69 -6.19
N GLU A 253 -8.76 7.24 -6.83
CA GLU A 253 -8.92 8.26 -7.86
C GLU A 253 -9.70 7.74 -9.08
N ALA A 254 -9.39 6.56 -9.58
CA ALA A 254 -10.07 5.97 -10.73
C ALA A 254 -11.58 5.73 -10.49
N PRO A 255 -12.02 5.11 -9.37
CA PRO A 255 -13.44 5.03 -9.01
C PRO A 255 -14.14 6.38 -8.90
N ILE A 256 -13.49 7.36 -8.26
CA ILE A 256 -14.07 8.70 -8.07
C ILE A 256 -14.24 9.40 -9.42
N ALA A 257 -13.23 9.40 -10.27
CA ALA A 257 -13.29 10.01 -11.61
C ALA A 257 -14.38 9.33 -12.48
N THR A 258 -14.50 8.00 -12.40
CA THR A 258 -15.53 7.26 -13.12
C THR A 258 -16.94 7.65 -12.66
N VAL A 259 -17.16 7.78 -11.35
CA VAL A 259 -18.45 8.22 -10.79
C VAL A 259 -18.77 9.66 -11.20
N GLN A 260 -17.78 10.56 -11.17
CA GLN A 260 -17.96 11.94 -11.66
C GLN A 260 -18.43 11.97 -13.12
N GLU A 261 -17.75 11.24 -14.00
CA GLU A 261 -18.06 11.19 -15.41
C GLU A 261 -19.42 10.55 -15.71
N LYS A 262 -19.71 9.39 -15.10
CA LYS A 262 -20.92 8.63 -15.43
C LYS A 262 -22.19 9.16 -14.80
N LEU A 263 -22.11 9.69 -13.59
CA LEU A 263 -23.26 10.25 -12.86
C LEU A 263 -23.38 11.77 -13.03
N HIS A 264 -22.42 12.42 -13.71
CA HIS A 264 -22.36 13.87 -13.89
C HIS A 264 -22.46 14.66 -12.56
N VAL A 265 -21.81 14.12 -11.51
CA VAL A 265 -21.80 14.72 -10.17
C VAL A 265 -20.50 15.44 -9.87
N GLY A 266 -20.53 16.39 -8.94
CA GLY A 266 -19.32 17.08 -8.49
C GLY A 266 -18.40 16.17 -7.70
N ARG A 267 -17.10 16.52 -7.64
CA ARG A 267 -16.06 15.72 -6.99
C ARG A 267 -16.38 15.37 -5.53
N LYS A 268 -16.87 16.33 -4.75
CA LYS A 268 -17.24 16.09 -3.35
C LYS A 268 -18.31 14.99 -3.21
N THR A 269 -19.32 15.03 -4.07
CA THR A 269 -20.39 14.03 -4.11
C THR A 269 -19.86 12.67 -4.51
N ALA A 270 -18.99 12.61 -5.53
CA ALA A 270 -18.36 11.36 -5.96
C ALA A 270 -17.48 10.73 -4.84
N CYS A 271 -16.69 11.53 -4.14
CA CYS A 271 -15.92 11.06 -2.98
C CYS A 271 -16.81 10.47 -1.89
N VAL A 272 -17.93 11.13 -1.56
CA VAL A 272 -18.87 10.62 -0.55
C VAL A 272 -19.52 9.32 -1.00
N ILE A 273 -19.96 9.23 -2.26
CA ILE A 273 -20.56 8.01 -2.82
C ILE A 273 -19.57 6.84 -2.71
N ILE A 274 -18.34 7.03 -3.18
CA ILE A 274 -17.31 5.98 -3.16
C ILE A 274 -16.92 5.62 -1.73
N ALA A 275 -16.82 6.59 -0.81
CA ALA A 275 -16.54 6.32 0.59
C ALA A 275 -17.64 5.46 1.24
N VAL A 276 -18.91 5.80 1.02
CA VAL A 276 -20.05 5.05 1.55
C VAL A 276 -20.08 3.62 0.98
N ILE A 277 -19.89 3.47 -0.33
CA ILE A 277 -19.83 2.14 -0.96
C ILE A 277 -18.65 1.34 -0.37
N GLY A 278 -17.48 1.94 -0.24
CA GLY A 278 -16.30 1.30 0.33
C GLY A 278 -16.51 0.79 1.75
N VAL A 279 -17.13 1.59 2.61
CA VAL A 279 -17.45 1.18 3.99
C VAL A 279 -18.47 0.04 3.99
N ILE A 280 -19.57 0.17 3.24
CA ILE A 280 -20.62 -0.85 3.20
C ILE A 280 -20.08 -2.18 2.70
N VAL A 281 -19.34 -2.17 1.57
CA VAL A 281 -18.77 -3.40 0.99
C VAL A 281 -17.75 -4.03 1.95
N SER A 282 -16.90 -3.23 2.57
CA SER A 282 -15.93 -3.72 3.56
C SER A 282 -16.60 -4.39 4.76
N LEU A 283 -17.67 -3.79 5.30
CA LEU A 283 -18.42 -4.37 6.41
C LEU A 283 -19.16 -5.66 6.01
N LEU A 284 -19.71 -5.71 4.80
CA LEU A 284 -20.36 -6.91 4.28
C LEU A 284 -19.36 -8.07 4.09
N ILE A 285 -18.18 -7.80 3.53
CA ILE A 285 -17.12 -8.82 3.38
C ILE A 285 -16.73 -9.36 4.75
N GLN A 286 -16.45 -8.52 5.72
CA GLN A 286 -16.08 -8.93 7.08
C GLN A 286 -17.17 -9.74 7.79
N GLY A 287 -18.45 -9.48 7.49
CA GLY A 287 -19.59 -10.21 8.10
C GLY A 287 -19.93 -11.53 7.42
N ILE A 288 -19.57 -11.71 6.15
CA ILE A 288 -19.96 -12.88 5.35
C ILE A 288 -18.81 -13.89 5.21
N VAL A 289 -17.58 -13.38 5.08
CA VAL A 289 -16.39 -14.20 4.84
C VAL A 289 -15.67 -14.43 6.15
N SER A 290 -15.76 -15.66 6.70
CA SER A 290 -15.12 -16.06 7.97
C SER A 290 -13.60 -15.93 7.92
N ASP A 291 -13.00 -16.22 6.75
CA ASP A 291 -11.55 -16.23 6.53
C ASP A 291 -11.13 -15.14 5.53
N TRP A 292 -11.72 -13.95 5.68
CA TRP A 292 -11.47 -12.83 4.77
C TRP A 292 -9.99 -12.40 4.71
N MET A 293 -9.20 -12.75 5.71
CA MET A 293 -7.74 -12.56 5.70
C MET A 293 -7.06 -13.38 4.61
N ASP A 294 -7.59 -14.54 4.26
CA ASP A 294 -7.02 -15.38 3.20
C ASP A 294 -7.19 -14.74 1.81
N ILE A 295 -8.18 -13.86 1.67
CA ILE A 295 -8.38 -13.05 0.45
C ILE A 295 -7.32 -11.95 0.33
N LEU A 296 -6.78 -11.46 1.45
CA LEU A 296 -5.74 -10.42 1.49
C LEU A 296 -4.32 -10.99 1.51
N SER A 297 -4.16 -12.29 1.68
CA SER A 297 -2.85 -12.96 1.78
C SER A 297 -2.23 -13.33 0.43
N ILE A 298 -2.74 -12.75 -0.67
CA ILE A 298 -2.18 -12.95 -2.01
C ILE A 298 -0.84 -12.23 -2.15
#